data_a7e3004a43f1c4a8539adf49073528ff
#
_entry.id   a7e3004a43f1c4a8539adf49073528ff
#
_cell.length_a   1.000
_cell.length_b   1.000
_cell.length_c   1.000
_cell.angle_alpha   90.00
_cell.angle_beta   90.00
_cell.angle_gamma   90.00
#
_symmetry.space_group_name_H-M   'P 1'
#
loop_
_entity.id
_entity.type
_entity.pdbx_description
1 polymer ?
#
loop_
_entity_poly.entity_id
_entity_poly.type
_entity_poly.pdbx_seq_one_letter_code
_entity_poly.pdbx_strand_id
1 'polypeptide(L)'
;MAPGIALAEELSSRGWECKLLISGKQVDSMLVQKYTQFKYEAIAGSGLSFHPVKFFRFLRDLLNGYRFCGRIIRSSGPELVVGFGGFLSASALLAGARNGVPVAIHEANQIPGRVTRLTSRFASRVYLPNGVVLKEAKKDCMRNVGMPLRTEFERRSKGEAKRVLGFDPDKKLLLVFGGSQGALALNEWAKQHSRILNENQIQLLCLTGMSGGCSESAIIDSDEAAQSKTIFMDFSEQMAILLSAADLAISRAGAGSIAEFIRCRVPAILVPYPHAADNHQLFNAKRFVTQGGGVLCRQEEMKSLLNIALDVISSDEKRNRLMENLEAMDQSNSRSEIADDLERLATTTKDGQKEALEVT
;
A
#
# COMPACT_ATOMS: atom_id res chain seq x y z
N MET A 1 0.27 6.07 -3.23
CA MET A 1 1.29 6.99 -2.67
C MET A 1 2.50 6.22 -2.09
N ALA A 2 2.35 5.35 -1.09
CA ALA A 2 3.48 4.66 -0.45
C ALA A 2 4.50 4.00 -1.41
N PRO A 3 4.10 3.23 -2.45
CA PRO A 3 5.05 2.66 -3.39
C PRO A 3 5.84 3.71 -4.19
N GLY A 4 5.20 4.85 -4.49
CA GLY A 4 5.86 5.96 -5.19
C GLY A 4 6.94 6.62 -4.34
N ILE A 5 6.68 6.79 -3.04
CA ILE A 5 7.68 7.29 -2.09
C ILE A 5 8.84 6.29 -1.97
N ALA A 6 8.55 5.00 -1.82
CA ALA A 6 9.56 3.96 -1.71
C ALA A 6 10.51 3.93 -2.92
N LEU A 7 9.96 4.09 -4.12
CA LEU A 7 10.77 4.15 -5.34
C LEU A 7 11.54 5.48 -5.44
N ALA A 8 10.94 6.60 -5.02
CA ALA A 8 11.61 7.90 -4.98
C ALA A 8 12.78 7.90 -3.98
N GLU A 9 12.66 7.25 -2.81
CA GLU A 9 13.76 7.07 -1.86
C GLU A 9 14.94 6.34 -2.53
N GLU A 10 14.67 5.25 -3.22
CA GLU A 10 15.69 4.46 -3.91
C GLU A 10 16.37 5.23 -5.03
N LEU A 11 15.58 5.86 -5.93
CA LEU A 11 16.11 6.63 -7.05
C LEU A 11 16.91 7.85 -6.56
N SER A 12 16.43 8.54 -5.51
CA SER A 12 17.16 9.68 -4.94
C SER A 12 18.49 9.25 -4.32
N SER A 13 18.58 8.09 -3.69
CA SER A 13 19.84 7.57 -3.16
C SER A 13 20.87 7.27 -4.27
N ARG A 14 20.38 7.11 -5.51
CA ARG A 14 21.19 6.92 -6.73
C ARG A 14 21.48 8.22 -7.48
N GLY A 15 21.07 9.36 -6.93
CA GLY A 15 21.34 10.69 -7.50
C GLY A 15 20.26 11.23 -8.45
N TRP A 16 19.07 10.57 -8.53
CA TRP A 16 17.95 11.07 -9.32
C TRP A 16 17.18 12.15 -8.59
N GLU A 17 16.80 13.22 -9.29
CA GLU A 17 15.84 14.20 -8.77
C GLU A 17 14.41 13.67 -8.99
N CYS A 18 13.69 13.44 -7.89
CA CYS A 18 12.33 12.92 -7.92
C CYS A 18 11.31 14.00 -7.58
N LYS A 19 10.28 14.15 -8.41
CA LYS A 19 9.13 15.03 -8.16
C LYS A 19 7.86 14.19 -8.00
N LEU A 20 7.14 14.37 -6.89
CA LEU A 20 5.95 13.61 -6.58
C LEU A 20 4.69 14.39 -6.99
N LEU A 21 3.82 13.74 -7.76
CA LEU A 21 2.48 14.24 -8.06
C LEU A 21 1.47 13.50 -7.17
N ILE A 22 0.81 14.23 -6.28
CA ILE A 22 -0.08 13.66 -5.27
C ILE A 22 -1.54 14.03 -5.50
N SER A 23 -2.45 13.27 -4.91
CA SER A 23 -3.85 13.66 -4.87
C SER A 23 -4.08 14.74 -3.80
N GLY A 24 -5.14 15.54 -3.95
CA GLY A 24 -5.54 16.50 -2.92
C GLY A 24 -6.15 15.89 -1.66
N LYS A 25 -5.96 14.59 -1.41
CA LYS A 25 -6.45 13.93 -0.20
C LYS A 25 -5.54 14.25 0.98
N GLN A 26 -6.14 14.52 2.13
CA GLN A 26 -5.41 14.85 3.36
C GLN A 26 -4.36 13.81 3.72
N VAL A 27 -4.68 12.51 3.58
CA VAL A 27 -3.75 11.40 3.86
C VAL A 27 -2.49 11.44 2.98
N ASP A 28 -2.67 11.75 1.68
CA ASP A 28 -1.53 11.84 0.77
C ASP A 28 -0.64 13.04 1.12
N SER A 29 -1.25 14.17 1.48
CA SER A 29 -0.54 15.38 1.92
C SER A 29 0.23 15.15 3.22
N MET A 30 -0.38 14.51 4.22
CA MET A 30 0.29 14.17 5.49
C MET A 30 1.46 13.23 5.27
N LEU A 31 1.26 12.19 4.45
CA LEU A 31 2.33 11.22 4.19
C LEU A 31 3.54 11.88 3.51
N VAL A 32 3.34 12.79 2.55
CA VAL A 32 4.43 13.47 1.85
C VAL A 32 5.14 14.49 2.72
N GLN A 33 4.46 15.15 3.66
CA GLN A 33 5.09 16.09 4.59
C GLN A 33 6.20 15.46 5.43
N LYS A 34 6.13 14.15 5.68
CA LYS A 34 7.23 13.40 6.35
C LYS A 34 8.50 13.32 5.50
N TYR A 35 8.39 13.47 4.17
CA TYR A 35 9.48 13.31 3.21
C TYR A 35 9.88 14.67 2.61
N THR A 36 10.41 15.55 3.45
CA THR A 36 10.78 16.95 3.11
C THR A 36 11.82 17.06 2.00
N GLN A 37 12.55 15.97 1.72
CA GLN A 37 13.52 15.90 0.63
C GLN A 37 12.88 15.88 -0.76
N PHE A 38 11.59 15.54 -0.89
CA PHE A 38 10.91 15.48 -2.18
C PHE A 38 10.09 16.74 -2.44
N LYS A 39 10.24 17.28 -3.65
CA LYS A 39 9.30 18.28 -4.17
C LYS A 39 8.00 17.59 -4.54
N TYR A 40 6.87 18.15 -4.17
CA TYR A 40 5.57 17.59 -4.54
C TYR A 40 4.60 18.66 -5.04
N GLU A 41 3.69 18.24 -5.89
CA GLU A 41 2.57 19.07 -6.35
C GLU A 41 1.25 18.29 -6.25
N ALA A 42 0.21 18.96 -5.75
CA ALA A 42 -1.11 18.38 -5.63
C ALA A 42 -1.91 18.59 -6.92
N ILE A 43 -2.53 17.52 -7.41
CA ILE A 43 -3.41 17.57 -8.57
C ILE A 43 -4.83 17.26 -8.12
N ALA A 44 -5.78 18.11 -8.52
CA ALA A 44 -7.19 17.81 -8.35
C ALA A 44 -7.58 16.62 -9.23
N GLY A 45 -8.27 15.65 -8.65
CA GLY A 45 -8.77 14.49 -9.39
C GLY A 45 -9.99 13.90 -8.73
N SER A 46 -10.99 13.54 -9.55
CA SER A 46 -12.18 12.83 -9.13
C SER A 46 -12.17 11.41 -9.69
N GLY A 47 -12.74 10.46 -8.93
CA GLY A 47 -12.90 9.08 -9.40
C GLY A 47 -13.93 8.98 -10.53
N LEU A 48 -13.77 7.97 -11.40
CA LEU A 48 -14.76 7.65 -12.42
C LEU A 48 -16.11 7.29 -11.77
N SER A 49 -17.16 7.94 -12.23
CA SER A 49 -18.55 7.66 -11.82
C SER A 49 -19.45 7.62 -13.04
N PHE A 50 -20.41 6.70 -13.06
CA PHE A 50 -21.41 6.60 -14.14
C PHE A 50 -22.57 7.60 -13.99
N HIS A 51 -22.63 8.37 -12.90
CA HIS A 51 -23.61 9.44 -12.76
C HIS A 51 -23.23 10.60 -13.71
N PRO A 52 -24.11 11.13 -14.58
CA PRO A 52 -23.77 12.08 -15.64
C PRO A 52 -22.95 13.29 -15.16
N VAL A 53 -23.40 13.96 -14.10
CA VAL A 53 -22.71 15.14 -13.55
C VAL A 53 -21.31 14.79 -13.03
N LYS A 54 -21.16 13.64 -12.34
CA LYS A 54 -19.87 13.17 -11.83
C LYS A 54 -18.95 12.72 -12.96
N PHE A 55 -19.50 12.18 -14.04
CA PHE A 55 -18.75 11.81 -15.24
C PHE A 55 -18.17 13.04 -15.96
N PHE A 56 -18.97 14.09 -16.18
CA PHE A 56 -18.48 15.35 -16.76
C PHE A 56 -17.40 16.00 -15.87
N ARG A 57 -17.61 15.98 -14.55
CA ARG A 57 -16.58 16.45 -13.60
C ARG A 57 -15.30 15.66 -13.73
N PHE A 58 -15.39 14.34 -13.79
CA PHE A 58 -14.25 13.46 -14.01
C PHE A 58 -13.48 13.79 -15.30
N LEU A 59 -14.19 13.96 -16.44
CA LEU A 59 -13.56 14.33 -17.71
C LEU A 59 -12.85 15.68 -17.63
N ARG A 60 -13.49 16.69 -17.03
CA ARG A 60 -12.89 18.00 -16.83
C ARG A 60 -11.62 17.89 -15.96
N ASP A 61 -11.67 17.15 -14.85
CA ASP A 61 -10.55 16.99 -13.95
C ASP A 61 -9.40 16.20 -14.63
N LEU A 62 -9.72 15.20 -15.45
CA LEU A 62 -8.73 14.47 -16.25
C LEU A 62 -8.03 15.39 -17.27
N LEU A 63 -8.79 16.22 -18.00
CA LEU A 63 -8.24 17.18 -18.97
C LEU A 63 -7.38 18.25 -18.29
N ASN A 64 -7.83 18.77 -17.15
CA ASN A 64 -7.06 19.74 -16.38
C ASN A 64 -5.77 19.13 -15.83
N GLY A 65 -5.85 17.92 -15.28
CA GLY A 65 -4.70 17.13 -14.84
C GLY A 65 -3.71 16.87 -15.98
N TYR A 66 -4.20 16.46 -17.14
CA TYR A 66 -3.39 16.25 -18.34
C TYR A 66 -2.64 17.53 -18.77
N ARG A 67 -3.34 18.67 -18.85
CA ARG A 67 -2.72 19.96 -19.19
C ARG A 67 -1.71 20.40 -18.15
N PHE A 68 -2.00 20.19 -16.87
CA PHE A 68 -1.11 20.50 -15.76
C PHE A 68 0.16 19.64 -15.81
N CYS A 69 0.03 18.32 -15.94
CA CYS A 69 1.18 17.41 -16.09
C CYS A 69 2.00 17.75 -17.35
N GLY A 70 1.34 18.07 -18.47
CA GLY A 70 2.03 18.46 -19.69
C GLY A 70 2.85 19.74 -19.55
N ARG A 71 2.42 20.70 -18.72
CA ARG A 71 3.22 21.91 -18.39
C ARG A 71 4.45 21.55 -17.57
N ILE A 72 4.27 20.73 -16.52
CA ILE A 72 5.38 20.25 -15.69
C ILE A 72 6.40 19.52 -16.55
N ILE A 73 5.97 18.56 -17.37
CA ILE A 73 6.86 17.76 -18.22
C ILE A 73 7.67 18.65 -19.16
N ARG A 74 7.04 19.63 -19.82
CA ARG A 74 7.75 20.55 -20.71
C ARG A 74 8.70 21.51 -19.99
N SER A 75 8.40 21.90 -18.74
CA SER A 75 9.25 22.82 -17.98
C SER A 75 10.40 22.12 -17.25
N SER A 76 10.21 20.88 -16.80
CA SER A 76 11.22 20.14 -16.02
C SER A 76 12.02 19.12 -16.85
N GLY A 77 11.53 18.73 -18.05
CA GLY A 77 12.21 17.77 -18.92
C GLY A 77 12.52 16.42 -18.25
N PRO A 78 11.54 15.75 -17.62
CA PRO A 78 11.83 14.52 -16.90
C PRO A 78 12.24 13.41 -17.88
N GLU A 79 13.15 12.55 -17.47
CA GLU A 79 13.59 11.40 -18.25
C GLU A 79 12.57 10.25 -18.22
N LEU A 80 11.76 10.17 -17.17
CA LEU A 80 10.77 9.12 -16.94
C LEU A 80 9.53 9.67 -16.23
N VAL A 81 8.38 9.05 -16.51
CA VAL A 81 7.15 9.25 -15.75
C VAL A 81 6.67 7.90 -15.23
N VAL A 82 6.54 7.77 -13.90
CA VAL A 82 6.10 6.53 -13.25
C VAL A 82 4.74 6.70 -12.61
N GLY A 83 3.79 5.84 -12.94
CA GLY A 83 2.43 5.83 -12.39
C GLY A 83 2.18 4.63 -11.48
N PHE A 84 1.47 4.85 -10.37
CA PHE A 84 1.14 3.82 -9.38
C PHE A 84 -0.37 3.49 -9.36
N GLY A 85 -0.99 3.49 -10.54
CA GLY A 85 -2.43 3.29 -10.68
C GLY A 85 -3.27 4.51 -10.26
N GLY A 86 -4.60 4.36 -10.33
CA GLY A 86 -5.54 5.44 -10.06
C GLY A 86 -5.63 6.49 -11.17
N PHE A 87 -6.70 7.30 -11.14
CA PHE A 87 -7.00 8.27 -12.21
C PHE A 87 -6.00 9.42 -12.30
N LEU A 88 -5.33 9.74 -11.20
CA LEU A 88 -4.28 10.75 -11.18
C LEU A 88 -3.10 10.34 -12.07
N SER A 89 -2.67 9.08 -11.95
CA SER A 89 -1.60 8.52 -12.79
C SER A 89 -1.94 8.58 -14.28
N ALA A 90 -3.21 8.42 -14.66
CA ALA A 90 -3.61 8.49 -16.07
C ALA A 90 -3.23 9.82 -16.71
N SER A 91 -3.47 10.95 -16.03
CA SER A 91 -3.12 12.28 -16.53
C SER A 91 -1.62 12.43 -16.77
N ALA A 92 -0.81 12.00 -15.81
CA ALA A 92 0.65 12.09 -15.91
C ALA A 92 1.22 11.15 -16.99
N LEU A 93 0.75 9.90 -17.04
CA LEU A 93 1.19 8.90 -18.03
C LEU A 93 0.83 9.31 -19.47
N LEU A 94 -0.40 9.80 -19.68
CA LEU A 94 -0.84 10.31 -21.00
C LEU A 94 -0.02 11.53 -21.42
N ALA A 95 0.24 12.46 -20.50
CA ALA A 95 1.06 13.64 -20.77
C ALA A 95 2.52 13.24 -21.07
N GLY A 96 3.10 12.30 -20.33
CA GLY A 96 4.44 11.76 -20.59
C GLY A 96 4.54 11.16 -21.98
N ALA A 97 3.69 10.20 -22.28
CA ALA A 97 3.66 9.54 -23.58
C ALA A 97 3.48 10.52 -24.76
N ARG A 98 2.61 11.52 -24.60
CA ARG A 98 2.39 12.55 -25.65
C ARG A 98 3.58 13.47 -25.87
N ASN A 99 4.40 13.69 -24.86
CA ASN A 99 5.62 14.51 -24.95
C ASN A 99 6.89 13.65 -25.23
N GLY A 100 6.75 12.38 -25.63
CA GLY A 100 7.87 11.51 -25.95
C GLY A 100 8.69 11.01 -24.76
N VAL A 101 8.20 11.22 -23.53
CA VAL A 101 8.85 10.76 -22.31
C VAL A 101 8.44 9.31 -22.04
N PRO A 102 9.38 8.38 -21.82
CA PRO A 102 9.07 7.01 -21.44
C PRO A 102 8.19 6.95 -20.21
N VAL A 103 7.17 6.09 -20.26
CA VAL A 103 6.23 5.93 -19.15
C VAL A 103 6.29 4.52 -18.59
N ALA A 104 6.34 4.41 -17.28
CA ALA A 104 6.30 3.15 -16.54
C ALA A 104 5.09 3.11 -15.60
N ILE A 105 4.55 1.93 -15.38
CA ILE A 105 3.38 1.72 -14.53
C ILE A 105 3.70 0.63 -13.51
N HIS A 106 3.41 0.88 -12.26
CA HIS A 106 3.41 -0.15 -11.23
C HIS A 106 1.97 -0.45 -10.78
N GLU A 107 1.58 -1.72 -10.88
CA GLU A 107 0.32 -2.25 -10.36
C GLU A 107 0.58 -3.14 -9.16
N ALA A 108 -0.08 -2.87 -8.07
CA ALA A 108 0.11 -3.62 -6.83
C ALA A 108 -0.92 -4.74 -6.64
N ASN A 109 -2.08 -4.65 -7.29
CA ASN A 109 -3.19 -5.57 -7.08
C ASN A 109 -3.12 -6.79 -7.99
N GLN A 110 -3.63 -7.93 -7.50
CA GLN A 110 -3.77 -9.15 -8.29
C GLN A 110 -4.74 -8.99 -9.48
N ILE A 111 -5.70 -8.10 -9.34
CA ILE A 111 -6.56 -7.66 -10.46
C ILE A 111 -6.15 -6.25 -10.86
N PRO A 112 -5.52 -6.07 -12.04
CA PRO A 112 -5.08 -4.77 -12.50
C PRO A 112 -6.24 -3.78 -12.64
N GLY A 113 -6.02 -2.56 -12.16
CA GLY A 113 -7.02 -1.49 -12.21
C GLY A 113 -7.31 -1.05 -13.66
N ARG A 114 -8.47 -0.41 -13.87
CA ARG A 114 -8.91 0.06 -15.21
C ARG A 114 -7.92 1.04 -15.83
N VAL A 115 -7.32 1.92 -15.04
CA VAL A 115 -6.31 2.86 -15.52
C VAL A 115 -5.07 2.11 -15.98
N THR A 116 -4.58 1.16 -15.19
CA THR A 116 -3.44 0.32 -15.56
C THR A 116 -3.69 -0.39 -16.88
N ARG A 117 -4.86 -1.01 -17.06
CA ARG A 117 -5.22 -1.69 -18.32
C ARG A 117 -5.22 -0.74 -19.52
N LEU A 118 -5.77 0.47 -19.35
CA LEU A 118 -5.85 1.45 -20.44
C LEU A 118 -4.48 2.01 -20.80
N THR A 119 -3.67 2.39 -19.81
CA THR A 119 -2.39 3.08 -20.02
C THR A 119 -1.25 2.13 -20.35
N SER A 120 -1.37 0.85 -20.03
CA SER A 120 -0.37 -0.17 -20.35
C SER A 120 -0.11 -0.36 -21.86
N ARG A 121 -1.09 0.04 -22.70
CA ARG A 121 -0.98 -0.07 -24.18
C ARG A 121 0.15 0.77 -24.77
N PHE A 122 0.51 1.87 -24.09
CA PHE A 122 1.57 2.77 -24.51
C PHE A 122 2.71 2.89 -23.48
N ALA A 123 2.67 2.07 -22.44
CA ALA A 123 3.72 2.06 -21.42
C ALA A 123 4.98 1.36 -21.94
N SER A 124 6.13 1.94 -21.63
CA SER A 124 7.45 1.35 -21.90
C SER A 124 7.79 0.25 -20.90
N ARG A 125 7.22 0.31 -19.69
CA ARG A 125 7.33 -0.73 -18.65
C ARG A 125 6.04 -0.86 -17.86
N VAL A 126 5.71 -2.10 -17.50
CA VAL A 126 4.57 -2.42 -16.64
C VAL A 126 5.03 -3.42 -15.59
N TYR A 127 5.14 -2.96 -14.35
CA TYR A 127 5.50 -3.77 -13.19
C TYR A 127 4.24 -4.36 -12.57
N LEU A 128 4.17 -5.67 -12.49
CA LEU A 128 2.99 -6.43 -12.07
C LEU A 128 3.36 -7.38 -10.92
N PRO A 129 2.42 -7.69 -10.02
CA PRO A 129 2.62 -8.74 -9.02
C PRO A 129 2.95 -10.09 -9.68
N ASN A 130 3.70 -10.93 -8.98
CA ASN A 130 4.06 -12.25 -9.46
C ASN A 130 2.83 -13.07 -9.89
N GLY A 131 2.89 -13.63 -11.10
CA GLY A 131 1.83 -14.44 -11.70
C GLY A 131 0.70 -13.64 -12.34
N VAL A 132 0.75 -12.31 -12.32
CA VAL A 132 -0.20 -11.45 -13.03
C VAL A 132 0.30 -11.16 -14.45
N VAL A 133 -0.58 -11.31 -15.43
CA VAL A 133 -0.33 -10.99 -16.84
C VAL A 133 -1.40 -10.01 -17.31
N LEU A 134 -1.00 -8.98 -18.02
CA LEU A 134 -1.87 -7.95 -18.56
C LEU A 134 -1.93 -8.08 -20.09
N LYS A 135 -3.09 -8.47 -20.62
CA LYS A 135 -3.28 -8.73 -22.07
C LYS A 135 -3.11 -7.49 -22.93
N GLU A 136 -3.39 -6.32 -22.35
CA GLU A 136 -3.32 -5.03 -23.01
C GLU A 136 -1.89 -4.49 -23.16
N ALA A 137 -0.94 -5.00 -22.37
CA ALA A 137 0.47 -4.62 -22.43
C ALA A 137 1.25 -5.49 -23.42
N LYS A 138 2.28 -4.91 -24.01
CA LYS A 138 3.25 -5.69 -24.79
C LYS A 138 4.04 -6.63 -23.87
N LYS A 139 4.30 -7.86 -24.29
CA LYS A 139 4.99 -8.87 -23.47
C LYS A 139 6.36 -8.38 -22.97
N ASP A 140 7.13 -7.75 -23.86
CA ASP A 140 8.49 -7.29 -23.56
C ASP A 140 8.53 -6.12 -22.57
N CYS A 141 7.40 -5.42 -22.37
CA CYS A 141 7.28 -4.33 -21.42
C CYS A 141 6.91 -4.80 -20.01
N MET A 142 6.44 -6.03 -19.83
CA MET A 142 5.99 -6.55 -18.53
C MET A 142 7.16 -7.09 -17.71
N ARG A 143 7.13 -6.77 -16.41
CA ARG A 143 8.02 -7.33 -15.39
C ARG A 143 7.18 -7.77 -14.21
N ASN A 144 7.38 -8.99 -13.76
CA ASN A 144 6.78 -9.46 -12.52
C ASN A 144 7.72 -9.14 -11.37
N VAL A 145 7.28 -8.25 -10.50
CA VAL A 145 8.05 -7.74 -9.36
C VAL A 145 7.16 -7.66 -8.13
N GLY A 146 7.76 -7.63 -6.95
CA GLY A 146 7.05 -7.33 -5.72
C GLY A 146 6.65 -5.85 -5.64
N MET A 147 6.03 -5.50 -4.52
CA MET A 147 5.69 -4.11 -4.23
C MET A 147 6.88 -3.39 -3.59
N PRO A 148 7.29 -2.21 -4.08
CA PRO A 148 8.32 -1.42 -3.42
C PRO A 148 7.81 -0.90 -2.09
N LEU A 149 8.58 -1.13 -1.03
CA LEU A 149 8.31 -0.69 0.33
C LEU A 149 9.31 0.38 0.76
N ARG A 150 8.82 1.36 1.52
CA ARG A 150 9.61 2.45 2.10
C ARG A 150 10.72 1.90 3.00
N THR A 151 11.81 2.64 3.11
CA THR A 151 13.01 2.22 3.86
C THR A 151 12.70 1.91 5.32
N GLU A 152 11.71 2.58 5.91
CA GLU A 152 11.29 2.36 7.30
C GLU A 152 10.73 0.95 7.59
N PHE A 153 10.27 0.20 6.56
CA PHE A 153 9.76 -1.16 6.73
C PHE A 153 10.92 -2.16 6.80
N GLU A 154 11.70 -2.04 7.85
CA GLU A 154 12.69 -3.02 8.27
C GLU A 154 12.19 -3.74 9.52
N ARG A 155 12.43 -5.06 9.58
CA ARG A 155 12.02 -5.87 10.71
C ARG A 155 12.79 -5.46 11.96
N ARG A 156 12.06 -5.18 13.02
CA ARG A 156 12.60 -4.89 14.35
C ARG A 156 12.35 -6.04 15.31
N SER A 157 13.10 -6.08 16.41
CA SER A 157 12.83 -7.00 17.51
C SER A 157 11.41 -6.76 18.03
N LYS A 158 10.58 -7.82 18.07
CA LYS A 158 9.20 -7.75 18.51
C LYS A 158 9.07 -7.23 19.94
N GLY A 159 9.89 -7.75 20.86
CA GLY A 159 9.88 -7.31 22.27
C GLY A 159 10.27 -5.85 22.43
N GLU A 160 11.26 -5.37 21.66
CA GLU A 160 11.66 -3.96 21.65
C GLU A 160 10.53 -3.07 21.09
N ALA A 161 9.94 -3.45 19.96
CA ALA A 161 8.84 -2.72 19.38
C ALA A 161 7.62 -2.61 20.33
N LYS A 162 7.28 -3.69 21.06
CA LYS A 162 6.25 -3.67 22.10
C LYS A 162 6.59 -2.69 23.21
N ARG A 163 7.84 -2.70 23.75
CA ARG A 163 8.26 -1.76 24.80
C ARG A 163 8.17 -0.30 24.34
N VAL A 164 8.62 0.00 23.11
CA VAL A 164 8.54 1.35 22.54
C VAL A 164 7.08 1.85 22.49
N LEU A 165 6.13 0.95 22.23
CA LEU A 165 4.70 1.27 22.20
C LEU A 165 4.04 1.19 23.59
N GLY A 166 4.79 0.88 24.63
CA GLY A 166 4.28 0.75 26.01
C GLY A 166 3.44 -0.51 26.24
N PHE A 167 3.64 -1.55 25.43
CA PHE A 167 3.05 -2.88 25.62
C PHE A 167 3.99 -3.82 26.37
N ASP A 168 3.42 -4.81 27.05
CA ASP A 168 4.14 -5.87 27.69
C ASP A 168 4.79 -6.77 26.62
N PRO A 169 6.14 -6.96 26.62
CA PRO A 169 6.83 -7.76 25.63
C PRO A 169 6.46 -9.24 25.66
N ASP A 170 6.07 -9.75 26.83
CA ASP A 170 5.81 -11.19 27.06
C ASP A 170 4.37 -11.58 26.68
N LYS A 171 3.45 -10.62 26.55
CA LYS A 171 2.06 -10.86 26.14
C LYS A 171 1.89 -10.74 24.63
N LYS A 172 0.92 -11.48 24.09
CA LYS A 172 0.56 -11.39 22.68
C LYS A 172 -0.11 -10.06 22.36
N LEU A 173 0.20 -9.50 21.20
CA LEU A 173 -0.39 -8.24 20.70
C LEU A 173 -1.17 -8.48 19.42
N LEU A 174 -2.46 -8.20 19.45
CA LEU A 174 -3.33 -8.15 18.28
C LEU A 174 -3.39 -6.72 17.74
N LEU A 175 -3.01 -6.53 16.47
CA LEU A 175 -3.13 -5.26 15.76
C LEU A 175 -4.35 -5.28 14.84
N VAL A 176 -5.26 -4.32 14.97
CA VAL A 176 -6.46 -4.19 14.12
C VAL A 176 -6.42 -2.87 13.37
N PHE A 177 -6.57 -2.89 12.04
CA PHE A 177 -6.65 -1.67 11.24
C PHE A 177 -7.32 -1.85 9.90
N GLY A 178 -7.96 -0.78 9.40
CA GLY A 178 -8.69 -0.79 8.13
C GLY A 178 -7.97 -0.09 6.97
N GLY A 179 -6.69 0.30 7.16
CA GLY A 179 -5.98 1.21 6.28
C GLY A 179 -6.20 2.68 6.66
N SER A 180 -5.66 3.63 5.89
CA SER A 180 -5.62 5.06 6.23
C SER A 180 -7.00 5.73 6.44
N GLN A 181 -8.04 5.22 5.81
CA GLN A 181 -9.42 5.72 5.97
C GLN A 181 -10.17 5.04 7.12
N GLY A 182 -9.57 4.00 7.71
CA GLY A 182 -10.24 3.17 8.70
C GLY A 182 -11.21 2.16 8.09
N ALA A 183 -11.78 1.33 8.95
CA ALA A 183 -12.82 0.36 8.59
C ALA A 183 -13.80 0.22 9.75
N LEU A 184 -14.93 0.89 9.67
CA LEU A 184 -15.93 0.94 10.76
C LEU A 184 -16.24 -0.46 11.33
N ALA A 185 -16.48 -1.44 10.45
CA ALA A 185 -16.79 -2.81 10.89
C ALA A 185 -15.65 -3.45 11.71
N LEU A 186 -14.38 -3.18 11.37
CA LEU A 186 -13.23 -3.68 12.15
C LEU A 186 -13.07 -2.92 13.46
N ASN A 187 -13.31 -1.61 13.44
CA ASN A 187 -13.26 -0.77 14.64
C ASN A 187 -14.32 -1.18 15.66
N GLU A 188 -15.56 -1.42 15.19
CA GLU A 188 -16.67 -1.90 16.02
C GLU A 188 -16.36 -3.30 16.57
N TRP A 189 -15.87 -4.18 15.74
CA TRP A 189 -15.44 -5.53 16.15
C TRP A 189 -14.38 -5.45 17.27
N ALA A 190 -13.36 -4.62 17.09
CA ALA A 190 -12.29 -4.45 18.09
C ALA A 190 -12.84 -3.93 19.44
N LYS A 191 -13.76 -2.93 19.40
CA LYS A 191 -14.43 -2.40 20.60
C LYS A 191 -15.26 -3.45 21.32
N GLN A 192 -16.07 -4.22 20.57
CA GLN A 192 -16.95 -5.25 21.13
C GLN A 192 -16.19 -6.42 21.77
N HIS A 193 -15.00 -6.75 21.27
CA HIS A 193 -14.26 -7.93 21.72
C HIS A 193 -13.03 -7.60 22.58
N SER A 194 -12.74 -6.32 22.85
CA SER A 194 -11.57 -5.90 23.64
C SER A 194 -11.53 -6.56 25.01
N ARG A 195 -12.68 -6.67 25.70
CA ARG A 195 -12.78 -7.31 27.02
C ARG A 195 -12.40 -8.79 26.95
N ILE A 196 -12.96 -9.56 25.99
CA ILE A 196 -12.68 -10.98 25.84
C ILE A 196 -11.20 -11.22 25.48
N LEU A 197 -10.61 -10.35 24.65
CA LEU A 197 -9.18 -10.42 24.32
C LEU A 197 -8.35 -10.20 25.58
N ASN A 198 -8.68 -9.22 26.41
CA ASN A 198 -7.99 -8.94 27.66
C ASN A 198 -8.10 -10.10 28.67
N GLU A 199 -9.28 -10.71 28.80
CA GLU A 199 -9.49 -11.90 29.65
C GLU A 199 -8.62 -13.08 29.19
N ASN A 200 -8.28 -13.14 27.89
CA ASN A 200 -7.32 -14.10 27.31
C ASN A 200 -5.85 -13.61 27.32
N GLN A 201 -5.53 -12.56 28.05
CA GLN A 201 -4.21 -11.95 28.16
C GLN A 201 -3.63 -11.47 26.81
N ILE A 202 -4.48 -11.12 25.86
CA ILE A 202 -4.12 -10.57 24.57
C ILE A 202 -4.25 -9.06 24.62
N GLN A 203 -3.16 -8.38 24.36
CA GLN A 203 -3.11 -6.92 24.20
C GLN A 203 -3.71 -6.53 22.84
N LEU A 204 -4.44 -5.42 22.81
CA LEU A 204 -5.10 -4.94 21.60
C LEU A 204 -4.62 -3.54 21.22
N LEU A 205 -4.21 -3.37 19.97
CA LEU A 205 -3.99 -2.07 19.36
C LEU A 205 -4.90 -1.93 18.14
N CYS A 206 -5.76 -0.93 18.13
CA CYS A 206 -6.68 -0.66 17.04
C CYS A 206 -6.43 0.72 16.43
N LEU A 207 -6.10 0.77 15.12
CA LEU A 207 -6.06 2.01 14.36
C LEU A 207 -7.43 2.24 13.71
N THR A 208 -8.15 3.25 14.20
CA THR A 208 -9.53 3.53 13.78
C THR A 208 -9.61 4.23 12.42
N GLY A 209 -8.51 4.84 11.98
CA GLY A 209 -8.42 5.62 10.75
C GLY A 209 -8.89 7.06 10.93
N MET A 210 -8.45 7.96 10.05
CA MET A 210 -8.70 9.40 10.11
C MET A 210 -10.19 9.77 10.06
N SER A 211 -11.04 8.89 9.57
CA SER A 211 -12.50 9.08 9.54
C SER A 211 -13.20 8.53 10.79
N GLY A 212 -12.47 7.94 11.73
CA GLY A 212 -13.01 7.22 12.88
C GLY A 212 -13.46 8.09 14.06
N GLY A 213 -13.13 9.38 14.05
CA GLY A 213 -13.67 10.36 15.02
C GLY A 213 -13.17 10.22 16.46
N CYS A 214 -12.09 9.48 16.70
CA CYS A 214 -11.41 9.47 17.99
C CYS A 214 -10.29 10.51 17.94
N SER A 215 -10.54 11.74 18.39
CA SER A 215 -9.53 12.80 18.38
C SER A 215 -8.47 12.70 19.49
N GLU A 216 -8.55 11.71 20.34
CA GLU A 216 -7.56 11.39 21.37
C GLU A 216 -7.31 9.89 21.42
N SER A 217 -6.04 9.50 21.61
CA SER A 217 -5.69 8.11 21.91
C SER A 217 -6.41 7.70 23.19
N ALA A 218 -7.58 7.08 23.05
CA ALA A 218 -8.28 6.54 24.19
C ALA A 218 -7.53 5.28 24.63
N ILE A 219 -6.68 5.44 25.65
CA ILE A 219 -6.24 4.30 26.46
C ILE A 219 -7.47 3.88 27.24
N ILE A 220 -8.16 2.85 26.77
CA ILE A 220 -9.15 2.20 27.60
C ILE A 220 -8.33 1.32 28.53
N ASP A 221 -7.89 1.89 29.65
CA ASP A 221 -7.44 1.08 30.78
C ASP A 221 -8.64 0.21 31.14
N SER A 222 -8.49 -1.07 30.90
CA SER A 222 -9.33 -2.07 31.50
C SER A 222 -9.26 -1.88 33.02
N ASP A 223 -10.37 -2.07 33.74
CA ASP A 223 -10.47 -2.12 35.20
C ASP A 223 -9.15 -2.57 35.84
N GLU A 224 -8.79 -2.05 37.00
CA GLU A 224 -7.55 -2.41 37.74
C GLU A 224 -7.30 -3.92 37.86
N ALA A 225 -8.31 -4.74 37.55
CA ALA A 225 -8.26 -6.20 37.48
C ALA A 225 -7.85 -6.76 36.11
N ALA A 226 -7.82 -5.96 35.03
CA ALA A 226 -7.52 -6.49 33.71
C ALA A 226 -6.00 -6.55 33.43
N GLN A 227 -5.55 -7.75 33.14
CA GLN A 227 -4.13 -8.09 32.98
C GLN A 227 -3.53 -7.67 31.65
N SER A 228 -4.26 -7.02 30.74
CA SER A 228 -3.79 -6.71 29.37
C SER A 228 -4.24 -5.32 28.89
N LYS A 229 -3.40 -4.66 28.10
CA LYS A 229 -3.56 -3.28 27.63
C LYS A 229 -4.33 -3.22 26.32
N THR A 230 -5.29 -2.30 26.21
CA THR A 230 -6.01 -1.96 24.96
C THR A 230 -5.79 -0.49 24.60
N ILE A 231 -5.39 -0.23 23.36
CA ILE A 231 -5.20 1.13 22.84
C ILE A 231 -6.02 1.29 21.55
N PHE A 232 -6.80 2.35 21.47
CA PHE A 232 -7.41 2.85 20.24
C PHE A 232 -6.75 4.17 19.87
N MET A 233 -6.33 4.31 18.61
CA MET A 233 -5.76 5.54 18.07
C MET A 233 -6.21 5.74 16.62
N ASP A 234 -6.26 6.99 16.17
CA ASP A 234 -6.77 7.31 14.84
C ASP A 234 -5.80 6.90 13.74
N PHE A 235 -4.56 7.31 13.88
CA PHE A 235 -3.53 7.15 12.86
C PHE A 235 -2.14 7.01 13.50
N SER A 236 -1.25 6.32 12.83
CA SER A 236 0.15 6.27 13.20
C SER A 236 1.05 6.37 11.98
N GLU A 237 2.07 7.19 12.07
CA GLU A 237 3.15 7.25 11.08
C GLU A 237 4.18 6.12 11.26
N GLN A 238 4.12 5.42 12.38
CA GLN A 238 5.09 4.39 12.78
C GLN A 238 4.62 2.98 12.45
N MET A 239 3.96 2.78 11.30
CA MET A 239 3.39 1.48 10.93
C MET A 239 4.39 0.34 10.98
N ALA A 240 5.65 0.58 10.64
CA ALA A 240 6.71 -0.42 10.71
C ALA A 240 6.96 -0.92 12.16
N ILE A 241 6.89 -0.02 13.14
CA ILE A 241 7.02 -0.39 14.57
C ILE A 241 5.79 -1.15 15.03
N LEU A 242 4.58 -0.68 14.66
CA LEU A 242 3.31 -1.33 15.01
C LEU A 242 3.27 -2.76 14.49
N LEU A 243 3.65 -2.96 13.22
CA LEU A 243 3.72 -4.27 12.61
C LEU A 243 4.79 -5.15 13.26
N SER A 244 5.98 -4.60 13.54
CA SER A 244 7.03 -5.36 14.22
C SER A 244 6.61 -5.84 15.61
N ALA A 245 5.77 -5.08 16.33
CA ALA A 245 5.25 -5.44 17.66
C ALA A 245 4.15 -6.49 17.62
N ALA A 246 3.39 -6.59 16.52
CA ALA A 246 2.21 -7.44 16.41
C ALA A 246 2.55 -8.94 16.34
N ASP A 247 1.78 -9.76 17.04
CA ASP A 247 1.82 -11.22 16.93
C ASP A 247 0.84 -11.73 15.87
N LEU A 248 -0.24 -10.98 15.66
CA LEU A 248 -1.26 -11.20 14.66
C LEU A 248 -1.86 -9.85 14.24
N ALA A 249 -2.19 -9.70 12.96
CA ALA A 249 -2.93 -8.54 12.49
C ALA A 249 -4.32 -8.94 11.95
N ILE A 250 -5.31 -8.08 12.14
CA ILE A 250 -6.59 -8.13 11.44
C ILE A 250 -6.70 -6.87 10.59
N SER A 251 -6.87 -7.03 9.28
CA SER A 251 -6.87 -5.87 8.39
C SER A 251 -7.71 -6.07 7.13
N ARG A 252 -7.97 -4.97 6.42
CA ARG A 252 -8.41 -5.02 5.03
C ARG A 252 -7.29 -5.56 4.14
N ALA A 253 -7.65 -6.14 2.99
CA ALA A 253 -6.72 -6.79 2.07
C ALA A 253 -6.17 -5.82 0.99
N GLY A 254 -5.71 -4.64 1.42
CA GLY A 254 -4.99 -3.73 0.55
C GLY A 254 -3.62 -4.32 0.15
N ALA A 255 -3.22 -4.17 -1.11
CA ALA A 255 -1.94 -4.71 -1.59
C ALA A 255 -0.74 -4.15 -0.79
N GLY A 256 -0.81 -2.87 -0.36
CA GLY A 256 0.21 -2.26 0.51
C GLY A 256 0.34 -2.96 1.84
N SER A 257 -0.77 -3.14 2.56
CA SER A 257 -0.76 -3.80 3.86
C SER A 257 -0.25 -5.25 3.76
N ILE A 258 -0.64 -5.97 2.70
CA ILE A 258 -0.15 -7.33 2.46
C ILE A 258 1.38 -7.35 2.27
N ALA A 259 1.93 -6.43 1.47
CA ALA A 259 3.37 -6.35 1.28
C ALA A 259 4.10 -5.98 2.60
N GLU A 260 3.51 -5.11 3.40
CA GLU A 260 4.02 -4.74 4.74
C GLU A 260 3.96 -5.94 5.70
N PHE A 261 2.88 -6.76 5.69
CA PHE A 261 2.81 -8.00 6.46
C PHE A 261 3.90 -8.99 6.08
N ILE A 262 4.14 -9.18 4.79
CA ILE A 262 5.19 -10.06 4.28
C ILE A 262 6.56 -9.58 4.79
N ARG A 263 6.88 -8.31 4.62
CA ARG A 263 8.17 -7.71 5.02
C ARG A 263 8.40 -7.78 6.53
N CYS A 264 7.39 -7.46 7.33
CA CYS A 264 7.46 -7.49 8.79
C CYS A 264 7.22 -8.90 9.36
N ARG A 265 6.90 -9.89 8.52
CA ARG A 265 6.58 -11.28 8.90
C ARG A 265 5.46 -11.35 9.94
N VAL A 266 4.39 -10.61 9.71
CA VAL A 266 3.22 -10.57 10.60
C VAL A 266 2.11 -11.41 10.02
N PRO A 267 1.74 -12.54 10.65
CA PRO A 267 0.55 -13.29 10.26
C PRO A 267 -0.69 -12.40 10.25
N ALA A 268 -1.56 -12.57 9.27
CA ALA A 268 -2.73 -11.70 9.17
C ALA A 268 -4.04 -12.46 8.90
N ILE A 269 -5.11 -12.02 9.55
CA ILE A 269 -6.47 -12.34 9.16
C ILE A 269 -6.97 -11.22 8.27
N LEU A 270 -7.18 -11.51 7.00
CA LEU A 270 -7.62 -10.54 6.02
C LEU A 270 -9.14 -10.52 5.91
N VAL A 271 -9.71 -9.34 6.11
CA VAL A 271 -11.16 -9.07 5.94
C VAL A 271 -11.32 -8.14 4.74
N PRO A 272 -11.45 -8.66 3.50
CA PRO A 272 -11.55 -7.84 2.29
C PRO A 272 -12.75 -6.92 2.34
N TYR A 273 -12.57 -5.68 1.83
CA TYR A 273 -13.68 -4.74 1.71
C TYR A 273 -14.65 -5.20 0.62
N PRO A 274 -15.95 -5.46 0.94
CA PRO A 274 -16.88 -6.10 0.00
C PRO A 274 -17.21 -5.24 -1.24
N HIS A 275 -17.07 -3.91 -1.12
CA HIS A 275 -17.34 -2.98 -2.22
C HIS A 275 -16.06 -2.50 -2.92
N ALA A 276 -14.96 -3.24 -2.79
CA ALA A 276 -13.73 -2.94 -3.49
C ALA A 276 -13.92 -3.09 -5.02
N ALA A 277 -13.45 -2.09 -5.78
CA ALA A 277 -13.59 -2.12 -7.24
C ALA A 277 -13.03 -3.42 -7.84
N ASP A 278 -13.79 -4.04 -8.73
CA ASP A 278 -13.45 -5.31 -9.38
C ASP A 278 -13.04 -6.42 -8.36
N ASN A 279 -13.52 -6.33 -7.10
CA ASN A 279 -13.21 -7.25 -5.99
C ASN A 279 -11.69 -7.43 -5.72
N HIS A 280 -10.86 -6.46 -6.10
CA HIS A 280 -9.39 -6.60 -6.01
C HIS A 280 -8.90 -7.02 -4.63
N GLN A 281 -9.52 -6.55 -3.53
CA GLN A 281 -9.11 -6.95 -2.18
C GLN A 281 -9.36 -8.44 -1.91
N LEU A 282 -10.45 -9.01 -2.40
CA LEU A 282 -10.71 -10.43 -2.25
C LEU A 282 -9.65 -11.28 -2.99
N PHE A 283 -9.26 -10.87 -4.19
CA PHE A 283 -8.21 -11.57 -4.94
C PHE A 283 -6.83 -11.42 -4.29
N ASN A 284 -6.49 -10.24 -3.77
CA ASN A 284 -5.29 -10.03 -2.98
C ASN A 284 -5.25 -10.96 -1.76
N ALA A 285 -6.36 -11.02 -0.99
CA ALA A 285 -6.47 -11.90 0.17
C ALA A 285 -6.35 -13.38 -0.19
N LYS A 286 -7.06 -13.82 -1.24
CA LYS A 286 -6.97 -15.22 -1.70
C LYS A 286 -5.53 -15.60 -2.06
N ARG A 287 -4.82 -14.75 -2.79
CA ARG A 287 -3.41 -14.99 -3.15
C ARG A 287 -2.53 -15.13 -1.91
N PHE A 288 -2.65 -14.20 -0.97
CA PHE A 288 -1.90 -14.21 0.28
C PHE A 288 -2.15 -15.48 1.11
N VAL A 289 -3.41 -15.90 1.25
CA VAL A 289 -3.80 -17.09 2.00
C VAL A 289 -3.36 -18.37 1.29
N THR A 290 -3.47 -18.44 -0.04
CA THR A 290 -2.96 -19.58 -0.82
C THR A 290 -1.46 -19.77 -0.65
N GLN A 291 -0.70 -18.68 -0.43
CA GLN A 291 0.72 -18.74 -0.14
C GLN A 291 1.03 -19.00 1.36
N GLY A 292 0.00 -19.14 2.19
CA GLY A 292 0.13 -19.47 3.60
C GLY A 292 0.50 -18.28 4.50
N GLY A 293 0.27 -17.02 4.08
CA GLY A 293 0.60 -15.85 4.89
C GLY A 293 -0.41 -15.55 6.00
N GLY A 294 -1.59 -16.16 5.98
CA GLY A 294 -2.64 -15.89 6.96
C GLY A 294 -3.97 -16.55 6.65
N VAL A 295 -5.04 -15.97 7.13
CA VAL A 295 -6.41 -16.49 7.03
C VAL A 295 -7.32 -15.47 6.34
N LEU A 296 -8.26 -15.95 5.52
CA LEU A 296 -9.32 -15.13 4.94
C LEU A 296 -10.58 -15.26 5.80
N CYS A 297 -11.12 -14.14 6.24
CA CYS A 297 -12.44 -14.03 6.85
C CYS A 297 -13.26 -13.01 6.03
N ARG A 298 -14.36 -13.42 5.43
CA ARG A 298 -15.22 -12.49 4.72
C ARG A 298 -16.00 -11.60 5.70
N GLN A 299 -16.37 -10.41 5.28
CA GLN A 299 -17.10 -9.50 6.15
C GLN A 299 -18.45 -10.07 6.61
N GLU A 300 -19.09 -10.88 5.78
CA GLU A 300 -20.33 -11.59 6.13
C GLU A 300 -20.11 -12.66 7.22
N GLU A 301 -18.89 -13.12 7.37
CA GLU A 301 -18.46 -14.18 8.29
C GLU A 301 -17.81 -13.62 9.58
N MET A 302 -17.89 -12.31 9.84
CA MET A 302 -17.23 -11.67 10.99
C MET A 302 -17.66 -12.20 12.35
N LYS A 303 -18.78 -12.91 12.43
CA LYS A 303 -19.20 -13.60 13.67
C LYS A 303 -18.17 -14.68 14.10
N SER A 304 -17.44 -15.28 13.16
CA SER A 304 -16.39 -16.27 13.44
C SER A 304 -15.01 -15.64 13.68
N LEU A 305 -14.84 -14.34 13.42
CA LEU A 305 -13.54 -13.67 13.44
C LEU A 305 -12.85 -13.76 14.81
N LEU A 306 -13.60 -13.67 15.92
CA LEU A 306 -13.02 -13.80 17.27
C LEU A 306 -12.42 -15.20 17.47
N ASN A 307 -13.16 -16.25 17.14
CA ASN A 307 -12.68 -17.63 17.28
C ASN A 307 -11.44 -17.89 16.42
N ILE A 308 -11.44 -17.39 15.18
CA ILE A 308 -10.28 -17.46 14.28
C ILE A 308 -9.09 -16.72 14.88
N ALA A 309 -9.30 -15.51 15.41
CA ALA A 309 -8.24 -14.71 16.01
C ALA A 309 -7.64 -15.38 17.24
N LEU A 310 -8.48 -15.90 18.15
CA LEU A 310 -8.03 -16.63 19.34
C LEU A 310 -7.28 -17.90 18.96
N ASP A 311 -7.79 -18.68 18.01
CA ASP A 311 -7.16 -19.91 17.54
C ASP A 311 -5.77 -19.69 16.94
N VAL A 312 -5.59 -18.62 16.16
CA VAL A 312 -4.29 -18.31 15.56
C VAL A 312 -3.34 -17.67 16.57
N ILE A 313 -3.80 -16.67 17.35
CA ILE A 313 -2.90 -15.91 18.23
C ILE A 313 -2.43 -16.72 19.46
N SER A 314 -3.23 -17.70 19.91
CA SER A 314 -2.86 -18.56 21.04
C SER A 314 -1.94 -19.71 20.65
N SER A 315 -1.91 -20.13 19.38
CA SER A 315 -1.08 -21.25 18.90
C SER A 315 0.26 -20.74 18.37
N ASP A 316 1.35 -21.00 19.11
CA ASP A 316 2.70 -20.68 18.64
C ASP A 316 3.06 -21.46 17.36
N GLU A 317 2.63 -22.71 17.26
CA GLU A 317 2.85 -23.55 16.08
C GLU A 317 2.22 -22.92 14.82
N LYS A 318 0.95 -22.52 14.89
CA LYS A 318 0.25 -21.88 13.74
C LYS A 318 0.94 -20.57 13.35
N ARG A 319 1.27 -19.72 14.33
CA ARG A 319 1.95 -18.45 14.04
C ARG A 319 3.33 -18.67 13.43
N ASN A 320 4.14 -19.57 13.97
CA ASN A 320 5.48 -19.86 13.44
C ASN A 320 5.39 -20.38 12.00
N ARG A 321 4.47 -21.29 11.69
CA ARG A 321 4.25 -21.77 10.32
C ARG A 321 3.86 -20.64 9.36
N LEU A 322 2.98 -19.73 9.78
CA LEU A 322 2.60 -18.58 8.96
C LEU A 322 3.80 -17.63 8.78
N MET A 323 4.61 -17.41 9.80
CA MET A 323 5.82 -16.57 9.73
C MET A 323 6.88 -17.16 8.80
N GLU A 324 7.09 -18.48 8.80
CA GLU A 324 7.99 -19.17 7.87
C GLU A 324 7.53 -19.00 6.41
N ASN A 325 6.22 -19.11 6.16
CA ASN A 325 5.66 -18.84 4.84
C ASN A 325 5.84 -17.38 4.41
N LEU A 326 5.65 -16.43 5.33
CA LEU A 326 5.88 -15.02 5.07
C LEU A 326 7.35 -14.73 4.76
N GLU A 327 8.28 -15.41 5.43
CA GLU A 327 9.71 -15.34 5.14
C GLU A 327 10.02 -15.85 3.72
N ALA A 328 9.43 -16.96 3.34
CA ALA A 328 9.59 -17.52 1.99
C ALA A 328 8.98 -16.61 0.89
N MET A 329 7.93 -15.85 1.24
CA MET A 329 7.34 -14.85 0.35
C MET A 329 8.16 -13.54 0.29
N ASP A 330 8.94 -13.23 1.33
CA ASP A 330 9.71 -11.98 1.43
C ASP A 330 10.98 -12.08 0.54
N GLN A 331 10.78 -11.99 -0.74
CA GLN A 331 11.86 -11.74 -1.69
C GLN A 331 12.41 -10.34 -1.45
N SER A 332 13.59 -10.02 -2.00
CA SER A 332 14.21 -8.70 -1.86
C SER A 332 13.23 -7.55 -2.11
N ASN A 333 13.42 -6.41 -1.41
CA ASN A 333 12.59 -5.24 -1.65
C ASN A 333 12.69 -4.81 -3.12
N SER A 334 11.60 -4.92 -3.86
CA SER A 334 11.54 -4.70 -5.31
C SER A 334 11.88 -3.27 -5.75
N ARG A 335 12.06 -2.32 -4.83
CA ARG A 335 12.42 -0.94 -5.17
C ARG A 335 13.74 -0.86 -5.93
N SER A 336 14.76 -1.64 -5.52
CA SER A 336 16.07 -1.66 -6.18
C SER A 336 15.97 -2.29 -7.57
N GLU A 337 15.28 -3.41 -7.72
CA GLU A 337 15.04 -4.07 -8.99
C GLU A 337 14.29 -3.17 -10.00
N ILE A 338 13.25 -2.47 -9.52
CA ILE A 338 12.51 -1.51 -10.35
C ILE A 338 13.41 -0.32 -10.73
N ALA A 339 14.19 0.21 -9.79
CA ALA A 339 15.10 1.32 -10.06
C ALA A 339 16.15 0.94 -11.13
N ASP A 340 16.76 -0.24 -11.01
CA ASP A 340 17.72 -0.76 -12.01
C ASP A 340 17.12 -0.85 -13.43
N ASP A 341 15.87 -1.31 -13.54
CA ASP A 341 15.19 -1.39 -14.84
C ASP A 341 14.78 -0.02 -15.38
N LEU A 342 14.41 0.92 -14.51
CA LEU A 342 14.09 2.30 -14.90
C LEU A 342 15.34 3.08 -15.36
N GLU A 343 16.48 2.89 -14.71
CA GLU A 343 17.76 3.49 -15.14
C GLU A 343 18.17 2.99 -16.53
N ARG A 344 18.05 1.69 -16.76
CA ARG A 344 18.29 1.12 -18.11
C ARG A 344 17.33 1.69 -19.15
N LEU A 345 16.05 1.84 -18.81
CA LEU A 345 15.05 2.42 -19.71
C LEU A 345 15.39 3.87 -20.08
N ALA A 346 15.81 4.69 -19.10
CA ALA A 346 16.19 6.08 -19.34
C ALA A 346 17.41 6.20 -20.26
N THR A 347 18.43 5.38 -20.03
CA THR A 347 19.66 5.37 -20.84
C THR A 347 19.38 4.97 -22.30
N THR A 348 18.65 3.87 -22.51
CA THR A 348 18.30 3.38 -23.85
C THR A 348 17.52 4.42 -24.67
N THR A 349 16.67 5.22 -24.00
CA THR A 349 15.89 6.25 -24.69
C THR A 349 16.74 7.45 -25.10
N LYS A 350 17.75 7.82 -24.30
CA LYS A 350 18.71 8.89 -24.67
C LYS A 350 19.56 8.51 -25.87
N ASP A 351 20.02 7.27 -25.93
CA ASP A 351 20.84 6.79 -27.05
C ASP A 351 20.01 6.72 -28.34
N GLY A 352 18.80 6.20 -28.29
CA GLY A 352 17.89 6.17 -29.45
C GLY A 352 17.45 7.55 -29.94
N GLN A 353 17.38 8.57 -29.06
CA GLN A 353 17.10 9.94 -29.46
C GLN A 353 18.32 10.61 -30.12
N LYS A 354 19.56 10.28 -29.72
CA LYS A 354 20.77 10.77 -30.35
C LYS A 354 20.92 10.18 -31.76
N GLU A 355 20.72 8.87 -31.96
CA GLU A 355 20.75 8.24 -33.27
C GLU A 355 19.68 8.82 -34.22
N ALA A 356 18.49 9.14 -33.75
CA ALA A 356 17.44 9.76 -34.57
C ALA A 356 17.74 11.21 -34.97
N LEU A 357 18.59 11.92 -34.23
CA LEU A 357 19.04 13.28 -34.54
C LEU A 357 20.27 13.29 -35.45
N GLU A 358 21.06 12.21 -35.49
CA GLU A 358 22.21 12.06 -36.40
C GLU A 358 21.82 11.60 -37.80
N VAL A 359 20.60 11.10 -38.02
CA VAL A 359 20.08 10.63 -39.30
C VAL A 359 19.19 11.64 -40.01
N THR A 360 18.97 12.83 -39.45
CA THR A 360 18.27 13.94 -40.10
C THR A 360 19.22 15.10 -40.36
#